data_561e3e3f7c3d72a75340e4035a4d6224
#
_entry.id   561e3e3f7c3d72a75340e4035a4d6224
#
_cell.length_a   1.000
_cell.length_b   1.000
_cell.length_c   1.000
_cell.angle_alpha   90.00
_cell.angle_beta   90.00
_cell.angle_gamma   90.00
#
_symmetry.space_group_name_H-M   'P 1'
#
loop_
_entity.id
_entity.type
_entity.pdbx_description
1 polymer ?
#
loop_
_entity_poly.entity_id
_entity_poly.type
_entity_poly.pdbx_seq_one_letter_code
_entity_poly.pdbx_strand_id
1 'polypeptide(L)'
;LGQVAFHFVPMLNPDGVTISQMGENGIQSEELRQTMQAAYAADKASSRTTVSYEEYMRRWKANARGVDLNYNFAANWEGINVSLTHPSANGYKGTNPLSEPESQAIANLIQGTGFNAVINYHAMGNVIYWDTQNNQKAAESKALANAVHALNGYSVLGSKGVGGLKDWLQQAAGIPGITI
;
A
#
# COMPACT_ATOMS: atom_id res chain seq x y z
N LEU A 1 6.07 -33.44 6.66
CA LEU A 1 5.72 -32.11 6.19
C LEU A 1 5.36 -31.28 7.42
N GLY A 2 6.15 -30.24 7.72
CA GLY A 2 5.82 -29.28 8.76
C GLY A 2 4.45 -28.65 8.49
N GLN A 3 3.68 -28.40 9.53
CA GLN A 3 2.41 -27.69 9.40
C GLN A 3 2.72 -26.20 9.11
N VAL A 4 2.09 -25.65 8.10
CA VAL A 4 2.17 -24.23 7.76
C VAL A 4 0.80 -23.60 8.02
N ALA A 5 0.78 -22.53 8.81
CA ALA A 5 -0.42 -21.73 9.02
C ALA A 5 -0.42 -20.55 8.03
N PHE A 6 -1.54 -20.38 7.35
CA PHE A 6 -1.77 -19.24 6.45
C PHE A 6 -2.75 -18.27 7.11
N HIS A 7 -2.40 -17.01 7.12
CA HIS A 7 -3.27 -15.91 7.52
C HIS A 7 -3.60 -15.07 6.29
N PHE A 8 -4.87 -14.84 6.05
CA PHE A 8 -5.32 -14.04 4.91
C PHE A 8 -5.96 -12.74 5.40
N VAL A 9 -5.53 -11.62 4.85
CA VAL A 9 -6.18 -10.31 4.97
C VAL A 9 -6.75 -9.97 3.60
N PRO A 10 -8.01 -10.33 3.30
CA PRO A 10 -8.56 -10.22 1.95
C PRO A 10 -8.69 -8.78 1.47
N MET A 11 -8.84 -7.82 2.40
CA MET A 11 -9.11 -6.42 2.08
C MET A 11 -8.47 -5.53 3.16
N LEU A 12 -7.30 -4.99 2.86
CA LEU A 12 -6.59 -4.09 3.78
C LEU A 12 -7.16 -2.66 3.74
N ASN A 13 -7.66 -2.22 2.59
CA ASN A 13 -8.23 -0.89 2.39
C ASN A 13 -9.72 -0.99 2.01
N PRO A 14 -10.63 -1.28 2.95
CA PRO A 14 -12.06 -1.42 2.65
C PRO A 14 -12.69 -0.12 2.15
N ASP A 15 -12.26 1.02 2.69
CA ASP A 15 -12.76 2.32 2.27
C ASP A 15 -12.39 2.64 0.82
N GLY A 16 -11.14 2.40 0.42
CA GLY A 16 -10.70 2.62 -0.95
C GLY A 16 -11.45 1.74 -1.95
N VAL A 17 -11.72 0.49 -1.59
CA VAL A 17 -12.54 -0.41 -2.41
C VAL A 17 -13.97 0.12 -2.51
N THR A 18 -14.58 0.52 -1.41
CA THR A 18 -15.93 1.08 -1.38
C THR A 18 -16.03 2.35 -2.25
N ILE A 19 -15.07 3.27 -2.11
CA ILE A 19 -15.03 4.51 -2.90
C ILE A 19 -14.89 4.20 -4.40
N SER A 20 -14.01 3.28 -4.78
CA SER A 20 -13.79 2.95 -6.19
C SER A 20 -15.01 2.30 -6.85
N GLN A 21 -15.84 1.59 -6.09
CA GLN A 21 -17.03 0.89 -6.57
C GLN A 21 -18.31 1.74 -6.49
N MET A 22 -18.48 2.52 -5.44
CA MET A 22 -19.72 3.21 -5.10
C MET A 22 -19.59 4.73 -5.10
N GLY A 23 -18.39 5.26 -5.34
CA GLY A 23 -18.10 6.68 -5.18
C GLY A 23 -18.20 7.12 -3.71
N GLU A 24 -18.35 8.42 -3.50
CA GLU A 24 -18.50 9.01 -2.16
C GLU A 24 -19.76 8.54 -1.41
N ASN A 25 -20.76 8.08 -2.14
CA ASN A 25 -22.02 7.58 -1.56
C ASN A 25 -21.82 6.30 -0.70
N GLY A 26 -20.74 5.58 -0.91
CA GLY A 26 -20.36 4.44 -0.08
C GLY A 26 -19.80 4.82 1.29
N ILE A 27 -19.46 6.10 1.52
CA ILE A 27 -18.88 6.61 2.76
C ILE A 27 -19.94 7.38 3.54
N GLN A 28 -20.22 6.94 4.78
CA GLN A 28 -21.27 7.53 5.60
C GLN A 28 -20.88 8.89 6.21
N SER A 29 -19.58 9.07 6.53
CA SER A 29 -19.08 10.32 7.14
C SER A 29 -19.09 11.46 6.14
N GLU A 30 -19.80 12.53 6.47
CA GLU A 30 -19.82 13.77 5.69
C GLU A 30 -18.45 14.44 5.63
N GLU A 31 -17.69 14.42 6.72
CA GLU A 31 -16.33 14.98 6.79
C GLU A 31 -15.39 14.26 5.79
N LEU A 32 -15.49 12.93 5.71
CA LEU A 32 -14.68 12.16 4.76
C LEU A 32 -15.10 12.41 3.30
N ARG A 33 -16.40 12.57 3.02
CA ARG A 33 -16.89 12.99 1.71
C ARG A 33 -16.34 14.35 1.29
N GLN A 34 -16.37 15.31 2.20
CA GLN A 34 -15.78 16.64 1.96
C GLN A 34 -14.28 16.57 1.71
N THR A 35 -13.56 15.70 2.42
CA THR A 35 -12.13 15.44 2.17
C THR A 35 -11.89 14.92 0.74
N MET A 36 -12.70 14.00 0.26
CA MET A 36 -12.59 13.46 -1.11
C MET A 36 -12.90 14.53 -2.17
N GLN A 37 -13.92 15.35 -1.95
CA GLN A 37 -14.27 16.48 -2.84
C GLN A 37 -13.14 17.52 -2.88
N ALA A 38 -12.58 17.85 -1.73
CA ALA A 38 -11.44 18.77 -1.61
C ALA A 38 -10.19 18.19 -2.31
N ALA A 39 -9.92 16.90 -2.16
CA ALA A 39 -8.83 16.21 -2.83
C ALA A 39 -8.96 16.29 -4.35
N TYR A 40 -10.15 16.03 -4.90
CA TYR A 40 -10.40 16.19 -6.34
C TYR A 40 -10.18 17.63 -6.80
N ALA A 41 -10.73 18.60 -6.07
CA ALA A 41 -10.59 20.01 -6.42
C ALA A 41 -9.10 20.46 -6.45
N ALA A 42 -8.32 20.03 -5.45
CA ALA A 42 -6.89 20.33 -5.37
C ALA A 42 -6.08 19.65 -6.48
N ASP A 43 -6.35 18.36 -6.77
CA ASP A 43 -5.68 17.62 -7.84
C ASP A 43 -6.03 18.21 -9.23
N LYS A 44 -7.26 18.68 -9.40
CA LYS A 44 -7.67 19.35 -10.64
C LYS A 44 -7.00 20.71 -10.81
N ALA A 45 -6.94 21.51 -9.75
CA ALA A 45 -6.29 22.82 -9.77
C ALA A 45 -4.78 22.71 -10.04
N SER A 46 -4.14 21.65 -9.55
CA SER A 46 -2.70 21.36 -9.78
C SER A 46 -2.43 20.57 -11.07
N SER A 47 -3.41 20.35 -11.90
CA SER A 47 -3.32 19.55 -13.14
C SER A 47 -2.88 18.09 -12.94
N ARG A 48 -3.02 17.54 -11.74
CA ARG A 48 -2.75 16.12 -11.44
C ARG A 48 -3.85 15.20 -12.01
N THR A 49 -5.05 15.74 -12.19
CA THR A 49 -6.14 15.02 -12.84
C THR A 49 -6.88 15.90 -13.84
N THR A 50 -7.31 15.29 -14.94
CA THR A 50 -8.16 15.94 -15.98
C THR A 50 -9.51 15.24 -16.11
N VAL A 51 -9.71 14.11 -15.42
CA VAL A 51 -10.92 13.30 -15.54
C VAL A 51 -12.10 13.92 -14.78
N SER A 52 -13.30 13.40 -14.98
CA SER A 52 -14.48 13.78 -14.20
C SER A 52 -14.34 13.32 -12.74
N TYR A 53 -15.17 13.89 -11.87
CA TYR A 53 -15.21 13.48 -10.45
C TYR A 53 -15.56 11.99 -10.28
N GLU A 54 -16.53 11.50 -11.06
CA GLU A 54 -16.92 10.10 -11.05
C GLU A 54 -15.76 9.18 -11.43
N GLU A 55 -15.05 9.50 -12.50
CA GLU A 55 -13.89 8.71 -12.95
C GLU A 55 -12.72 8.82 -11.97
N TYR A 56 -12.54 9.97 -11.30
CA TYR A 56 -11.55 10.14 -10.24
C TYR A 56 -11.85 9.24 -9.05
N MET A 57 -13.13 9.12 -8.62
CA MET A 57 -13.54 8.18 -7.58
C MET A 57 -13.31 6.72 -8.00
N ARG A 58 -13.64 6.36 -9.23
CA ARG A 58 -13.38 4.99 -9.75
C ARG A 58 -11.91 4.59 -9.72
N ARG A 59 -11.00 5.56 -9.81
CA ARG A 59 -9.54 5.37 -9.73
C ARG A 59 -8.97 5.56 -8.33
N TRP A 60 -9.83 5.72 -7.33
CA TRP A 60 -9.41 5.98 -5.97
C TRP A 60 -8.63 4.80 -5.40
N LYS A 61 -7.38 5.02 -5.00
CA LYS A 61 -6.45 4.03 -4.44
C LYS A 61 -6.21 4.24 -2.95
N ALA A 62 -6.34 5.49 -2.47
CA ALA A 62 -6.12 5.87 -1.08
C ALA A 62 -7.21 5.29 -0.14
N ASN A 63 -7.06 5.46 1.16
CA ASN A 63 -8.16 5.27 2.10
C ASN A 63 -9.14 6.47 2.07
N ALA A 64 -10.18 6.48 2.90
CA ALA A 64 -11.16 7.56 2.91
C ALA A 64 -10.59 8.92 3.35
N ARG A 65 -9.44 8.96 4.01
CA ARG A 65 -8.72 10.18 4.36
C ARG A 65 -7.82 10.72 3.25
N GLY A 66 -7.82 10.05 2.09
CA GLY A 66 -6.98 10.41 0.96
C GLY A 66 -5.50 10.08 1.16
N VAL A 67 -5.17 9.13 2.04
CA VAL A 67 -3.80 8.66 2.27
C VAL A 67 -3.56 7.38 1.48
N ASP A 68 -2.53 7.38 0.63
CA ASP A 68 -2.10 6.18 -0.10
C ASP A 68 -1.30 5.27 0.84
N LEU A 69 -1.94 4.18 1.28
CA LEU A 69 -1.35 3.25 2.25
C LEU A 69 -0.03 2.64 1.79
N ASN A 70 0.24 2.63 0.48
CA ASN A 70 1.50 2.16 -0.08
C ASN A 70 2.70 3.08 0.22
N TYR A 71 2.46 4.24 0.83
CA TYR A 71 3.47 5.20 1.28
C TYR A 71 3.39 5.51 2.77
N ASN A 72 2.56 4.78 3.53
CA ASN A 72 2.26 5.13 4.92
C ASN A 72 3.04 4.30 5.96
N PHE A 73 3.95 3.41 5.55
CA PHE A 73 4.73 2.60 6.49
C PHE A 73 6.06 3.28 6.87
N ALA A 74 6.55 2.95 8.09
CA ALA A 74 7.81 3.47 8.65
C ALA A 74 9.04 2.78 8.02
N ALA A 75 9.21 2.97 6.72
CA ALA A 75 10.31 2.41 5.92
C ALA A 75 10.98 3.53 5.13
N ASN A 76 11.96 4.19 5.73
CA ASN A 76 12.56 5.41 5.19
C ASN A 76 11.52 6.46 4.76
N TRP A 77 10.47 6.61 5.56
CA TRP A 77 9.29 7.43 5.23
C TRP A 77 9.64 8.90 4.95
N GLU A 78 10.62 9.46 5.70
CA GLU A 78 11.13 10.81 5.48
C GLU A 78 11.74 10.99 4.08
N GLY A 79 12.39 9.94 3.57
CA GLY A 79 13.02 9.92 2.26
C GLY A 79 12.07 9.71 1.09
N ILE A 80 10.76 9.57 1.34
CA ILE A 80 9.78 9.46 0.26
C ILE A 80 9.67 10.81 -0.45
N ASN A 81 10.17 10.84 -1.68
CA ASN A 81 10.09 12.04 -2.53
C ASN A 81 8.73 12.11 -3.23
N VAL A 82 7.69 12.40 -2.45
CA VAL A 82 6.37 12.75 -2.99
C VAL A 82 6.14 14.25 -2.75
N SER A 83 5.91 14.97 -3.81
CA SER A 83 5.63 16.42 -3.76
C SER A 83 4.23 16.73 -3.22
N LEU A 84 3.40 15.71 -3.01
CA LEU A 84 2.01 15.87 -2.61
C LEU A 84 1.90 16.09 -1.11
N THR A 85 1.35 17.23 -0.73
CA THR A 85 1.22 17.68 0.67
C THR A 85 -0.23 17.70 1.18
N HIS A 86 -1.18 17.22 0.38
CA HIS A 86 -2.61 17.20 0.70
C HIS A 86 -3.23 15.83 0.36
N PRO A 87 -4.36 15.45 0.97
CA PRO A 87 -5.13 14.26 0.61
C PRO A 87 -5.40 14.16 -0.88
N SER A 88 -5.30 12.96 -1.43
CA SER A 88 -5.49 12.70 -2.87
C SER A 88 -5.97 11.26 -3.09
N ALA A 89 -6.48 10.97 -4.28
CA ALA A 89 -6.84 9.61 -4.68
C ALA A 89 -5.64 8.65 -4.68
N ASN A 90 -4.41 9.17 -4.83
CA ASN A 90 -3.19 8.38 -4.74
C ASN A 90 -1.97 9.26 -4.45
N GLY A 91 -0.91 8.66 -3.92
CA GLY A 91 0.41 9.27 -3.76
C GLY A 91 0.58 10.16 -2.54
N TYR A 92 -0.45 10.48 -1.77
CA TYR A 92 -0.29 11.20 -0.51
C TYR A 92 0.13 10.24 0.61
N LYS A 93 1.26 10.50 1.24
CA LYS A 93 1.85 9.60 2.25
C LYS A 93 1.32 9.74 3.66
N GLY A 94 0.39 10.69 3.89
CA GLY A 94 -0.09 11.06 5.22
C GLY A 94 0.80 12.09 5.91
N THR A 95 0.49 12.38 7.17
CA THR A 95 1.22 13.36 7.99
C THR A 95 2.44 12.76 8.70
N ASN A 96 2.41 11.46 8.96
CA ASN A 96 3.50 10.68 9.59
C ASN A 96 3.38 9.20 9.21
N PRO A 97 4.45 8.42 9.38
CA PRO A 97 4.37 6.98 9.14
C PRO A 97 3.37 6.35 10.09
N LEU A 98 2.63 5.37 9.60
CA LEU A 98 1.58 4.67 10.34
C LEU A 98 0.50 5.64 10.90
N SER A 99 0.21 6.74 10.19
CA SER A 99 -0.89 7.64 10.58
C SER A 99 -2.26 6.98 10.42
N GLU A 100 -2.39 6.00 9.54
CA GLU A 100 -3.67 5.41 9.16
C GLU A 100 -3.99 4.14 9.95
N PRO A 101 -5.25 3.96 10.36
CA PRO A 101 -5.67 2.79 11.15
C PRO A 101 -5.40 1.47 10.44
N GLU A 102 -5.52 1.42 9.12
CA GLU A 102 -5.25 0.24 8.30
C GLU A 102 -3.77 -0.15 8.35
N SER A 103 -2.88 0.83 8.24
CA SER A 103 -1.43 0.63 8.33
C SER A 103 -1.03 0.18 9.73
N GLN A 104 -1.63 0.77 10.78
CA GLN A 104 -1.43 0.36 12.17
C GLN A 104 -1.93 -1.07 12.42
N ALA A 105 -3.13 -1.39 11.94
CA ALA A 105 -3.73 -2.70 12.15
C ALA A 105 -2.88 -3.83 11.57
N ILE A 106 -2.41 -3.68 10.32
CA ILE A 106 -1.57 -4.71 9.70
C ILE A 106 -0.18 -4.78 10.34
N ALA A 107 0.40 -3.65 10.74
CA ALA A 107 1.68 -3.63 11.43
C ALA A 107 1.60 -4.35 12.79
N ASN A 108 0.55 -4.08 13.57
CA ASN A 108 0.29 -4.74 14.85
C ASN A 108 0.05 -6.25 14.69
N LEU A 109 -0.73 -6.66 13.70
CA LEU A 109 -0.95 -8.07 13.38
C LEU A 109 0.37 -8.77 13.08
N ILE A 110 1.21 -8.17 12.25
CA ILE A 110 2.49 -8.75 11.84
C ILE A 110 3.44 -8.87 13.02
N GLN A 111 3.58 -7.83 13.83
CA GLN A 111 4.44 -7.85 15.02
C GLN A 111 3.94 -8.82 16.10
N GLY A 112 2.63 -8.93 16.27
CA GLY A 112 2.03 -9.82 17.27
C GLY A 112 2.02 -11.30 16.91
N THR A 113 2.15 -11.64 15.61
CA THR A 113 2.02 -13.04 15.14
C THR A 113 3.36 -13.73 14.89
N GLY A 114 4.42 -12.98 14.51
CA GLY A 114 5.73 -13.56 14.22
C GLY A 114 5.75 -14.38 12.91
N PHE A 115 5.29 -13.80 11.82
CA PHE A 115 5.26 -14.43 10.50
C PHE A 115 6.66 -14.77 9.97
N ASN A 116 6.79 -15.90 9.28
CA ASN A 116 8.02 -16.28 8.58
C ASN A 116 8.19 -15.56 7.25
N ALA A 117 7.10 -15.17 6.60
CA ALA A 117 7.09 -14.40 5.36
C ALA A 117 5.72 -13.72 5.16
N VAL A 118 5.71 -12.64 4.39
CA VAL A 118 4.49 -11.91 4.01
C VAL A 118 4.47 -11.64 2.52
N ILE A 119 3.33 -11.87 1.87
CA ILE A 119 3.11 -11.59 0.46
C ILE A 119 2.02 -10.53 0.33
N ASN A 120 2.33 -9.42 -0.32
CA ASN A 120 1.41 -8.34 -0.61
C ASN A 120 0.91 -8.46 -2.04
N TYR A 121 -0.39 -8.53 -2.24
CA TYR A 121 -0.98 -8.54 -3.58
C TYR A 121 -1.47 -7.16 -3.98
N HIS A 122 -1.12 -6.75 -5.20
CA HIS A 122 -1.63 -5.56 -5.87
C HIS A 122 -2.49 -5.95 -7.07
N ALA A 123 -3.32 -5.02 -7.56
CA ALA A 123 -4.28 -5.30 -8.63
C ALA A 123 -3.66 -5.30 -10.04
N MET A 124 -2.41 -4.86 -10.21
CA MET A 124 -1.78 -4.70 -11.52
C MET A 124 -0.29 -5.05 -11.49
N GLY A 125 0.23 -5.60 -12.60
CA GLY A 125 1.65 -5.62 -12.86
C GLY A 125 2.21 -6.91 -13.47
N ASN A 126 1.79 -8.09 -13.07
CA ASN A 126 2.42 -9.36 -13.44
C ASN A 126 3.93 -9.37 -13.12
N VAL A 127 4.31 -8.71 -12.03
CA VAL A 127 5.69 -8.59 -11.56
C VAL A 127 5.76 -8.91 -10.08
N ILE A 128 6.95 -9.31 -9.61
CA ILE A 128 7.24 -9.59 -8.21
C ILE A 128 8.36 -8.66 -7.77
N TYR A 129 8.05 -7.72 -6.89
CA TYR A 129 9.05 -6.85 -6.27
C TYR A 129 9.53 -7.47 -4.97
N TRP A 130 10.84 -7.66 -4.82
CA TRP A 130 11.43 -8.35 -3.68
C TRP A 130 12.42 -7.50 -2.89
N ASP A 131 12.96 -6.42 -3.48
CA ASP A 131 14.06 -5.64 -2.91
C ASP A 131 13.56 -4.33 -2.26
N THR A 132 14.38 -3.79 -1.37
CA THR A 132 14.22 -2.47 -0.77
C THR A 132 15.59 -1.88 -0.40
N GLN A 133 15.63 -0.60 -0.02
CA GLN A 133 16.83 0.01 0.56
C GLN A 133 17.15 -0.62 1.92
N ASN A 134 18.44 -0.76 2.25
CA ASN A 134 18.89 -1.33 3.54
C ASN A 134 18.25 -2.69 3.87
N ASN A 135 18.15 -3.54 2.89
CA ASN A 135 17.44 -4.80 2.97
C ASN A 135 18.18 -5.84 3.82
N GLN A 136 17.72 -6.06 5.06
CA GLN A 136 18.26 -7.08 5.97
C GLN A 136 17.77 -8.50 5.63
N LYS A 137 16.76 -8.63 4.75
CA LYS A 137 16.11 -9.87 4.34
C LYS A 137 16.19 -10.13 2.84
N ALA A 138 17.24 -9.60 2.20
CA ALA A 138 17.41 -9.66 0.74
C ALA A 138 17.43 -11.08 0.20
N ALA A 139 18.20 -11.97 0.82
CA ALA A 139 18.35 -13.35 0.35
C ALA A 139 17.04 -14.13 0.47
N GLU A 140 16.38 -14.04 1.64
CA GLU A 140 15.13 -14.74 1.90
C GLU A 140 13.97 -14.17 1.04
N SER A 141 13.88 -12.85 0.89
CA SER A 141 12.88 -12.21 0.04
C SER A 141 13.06 -12.57 -1.44
N LYS A 142 14.30 -12.63 -1.91
CA LYS A 142 14.60 -13.06 -3.27
C LYS A 142 14.29 -14.54 -3.50
N ALA A 143 14.60 -15.40 -2.53
CA ALA A 143 14.24 -16.81 -2.58
C ALA A 143 12.73 -17.01 -2.65
N LEU A 144 11.96 -16.28 -1.82
CA LEU A 144 10.50 -16.26 -1.86
C LEU A 144 9.98 -15.80 -3.23
N ALA A 145 10.53 -14.70 -3.77
CA ALA A 145 10.14 -14.18 -5.08
C ALA A 145 10.40 -15.20 -6.21
N ASN A 146 11.54 -15.88 -6.19
CA ASN A 146 11.87 -16.91 -7.16
C ASN A 146 10.94 -18.13 -7.05
N ALA A 147 10.58 -18.53 -5.84
CA ALA A 147 9.63 -19.62 -5.62
C ALA A 147 8.22 -19.29 -6.18
N VAL A 148 7.77 -18.06 -5.99
CA VAL A 148 6.51 -17.59 -6.56
C VAL A 148 6.57 -17.43 -8.07
N HIS A 149 7.69 -16.92 -8.62
CA HIS A 149 7.95 -16.86 -10.06
C HIS A 149 7.83 -18.24 -10.72
N ALA A 150 8.41 -19.27 -10.10
CA ALA A 150 8.33 -20.63 -10.62
C ALA A 150 6.89 -21.18 -10.75
N LEU A 151 5.94 -20.62 -9.99
CA LEU A 151 4.54 -21.03 -10.01
C LEU A 151 3.69 -20.20 -10.99
N ASN A 152 3.96 -18.90 -11.13
CA ASN A 152 3.10 -17.99 -11.89
C ASN A 152 3.76 -17.34 -13.11
N GLY A 153 5.07 -17.47 -13.28
CA GLY A 153 5.82 -16.90 -14.41
C GLY A 153 6.00 -15.38 -14.36
N TYR A 154 5.60 -14.70 -13.30
CA TYR A 154 5.74 -13.24 -13.22
C TYR A 154 7.20 -12.81 -13.08
N SER A 155 7.56 -11.70 -13.71
CA SER A 155 8.94 -11.20 -13.70
C SER A 155 9.39 -10.79 -12.29
N VAL A 156 10.56 -11.27 -11.86
CA VAL A 156 11.17 -10.90 -10.58
C VAL A 156 12.01 -9.63 -10.77
N LEU A 157 11.62 -8.55 -10.15
CA LEU A 157 12.25 -7.24 -10.27
C LEU A 157 12.75 -6.73 -8.91
N GLY A 158 13.96 -6.16 -8.89
CA GLY A 158 14.42 -5.36 -7.79
C GLY A 158 13.67 -4.02 -7.75
N SER A 159 13.21 -3.62 -6.59
CA SER A 159 12.62 -2.30 -6.36
C SER A 159 13.17 -1.75 -5.07
N LYS A 160 13.91 -0.67 -5.14
CA LYS A 160 14.38 0.06 -3.96
C LYS A 160 13.33 1.08 -3.50
N GLY A 161 12.08 0.63 -3.42
CA GLY A 161 10.97 1.42 -2.91
C GLY A 161 11.16 1.83 -1.46
N VAL A 162 10.35 2.77 -1.04
CA VAL A 162 10.31 3.31 0.33
C VAL A 162 8.86 3.54 0.75
N GLY A 163 8.57 3.34 2.02
CA GLY A 163 7.27 3.64 2.61
C GLY A 163 6.17 2.61 2.41
N GLY A 164 6.41 1.55 1.63
CA GLY A 164 5.45 0.45 1.44
C GLY A 164 5.54 -0.63 2.53
N LEU A 165 4.50 -1.48 2.59
CA LEU A 165 4.47 -2.58 3.55
C LEU A 165 5.66 -3.53 3.35
N LYS A 166 5.98 -3.93 2.10
CA LYS A 166 7.15 -4.75 1.77
C LYS A 166 8.44 -4.14 2.31
N ASP A 167 8.61 -2.85 2.16
CA ASP A 167 9.82 -2.15 2.58
C ASP A 167 9.94 -2.15 4.11
N TRP A 168 8.85 -1.89 4.81
CA TRP A 168 8.77 -1.94 6.27
C TRP A 168 9.04 -3.34 6.83
N LEU A 169 8.48 -4.38 6.21
CA LEU A 169 8.73 -5.77 6.58
C LEU A 169 10.22 -6.08 6.63
N GLN A 170 10.96 -5.69 5.61
CA GLN A 170 12.36 -6.02 5.44
C GLN A 170 13.31 -5.10 6.21
N GLN A 171 12.94 -3.81 6.37
CA GLN A 171 13.79 -2.82 7.04
C GLN A 171 13.57 -2.78 8.56
N ALA A 172 12.32 -2.90 9.02
CA ALA A 172 11.94 -2.66 10.40
C ALA A 172 11.43 -3.91 11.12
N ALA A 173 10.57 -4.72 10.48
CA ALA A 173 10.02 -5.92 11.10
C ALA A 173 10.96 -7.14 11.04
N GLY A 174 11.98 -7.12 10.19
CA GLY A 174 12.92 -8.22 10.04
C GLY A 174 12.31 -9.49 9.41
N ILE A 175 11.27 -9.32 8.59
CA ILE A 175 10.51 -10.41 7.98
C ILE A 175 10.68 -10.35 6.45
N PRO A 176 10.98 -11.50 5.80
CA PRO A 176 10.97 -11.57 4.34
C PRO A 176 9.62 -11.17 3.76
N GLY A 177 9.62 -10.30 2.76
CA GLY A 177 8.39 -9.81 2.15
C GLY A 177 8.53 -9.53 0.66
N ILE A 178 7.48 -9.78 -0.08
CA ILE A 178 7.39 -9.45 -1.51
C ILE A 178 6.07 -8.74 -1.82
N THR A 179 6.06 -8.03 -2.94
CA THR A 179 4.84 -7.47 -3.54
C THR A 179 4.63 -8.09 -4.93
N ILE A 180 3.39 -8.53 -5.20
CA ILE A 180 2.98 -9.10 -6.48
C ILE A 180 1.93 -8.21 -7.13
#